data_5fa687dbed4570ae439557cf72e44a36
#
_entry.id   5fa687dbed4570ae439557cf72e44a36
#
_cell.length_a   1.000
_cell.length_b   1.000
_cell.length_c   1.000
_cell.angle_alpha   90.00
_cell.angle_beta   90.00
_cell.angle_gamma   90.00
#
_symmetry.space_group_name_H-M   'P 1'
#
loop_
_entity.id
_entity.type
_entity.pdbx_description
1 polymer ?
#
loop_
_entity_poly.entity_id
_entity_poly.type
_entity_poly.pdbx_seq_one_letter_code
_entity_poly.pdbx_strand_id
1 'polypeptide(L)'
;MKFDKEKMRLYAITDRHWLNGRSLKEVVKESLDGGVTFLQLRDKNSDDETFLQEAAELQELCRDYKVPLIINDNVEIALKMNADGVHVGQSDMEAGAVREKLGPDKILGVSARTVEQALLAQERGADYLGVGAVFATGSKADAAELPHETLKAICEAVSIPVVAIGGITAENISQLKGTGICGVAVISAIYAQNNIKEAAEELKEADVHTDKVSPLLLPKYARHEQR
;
A
#
# COMPACT_ATOMS: atom_id res chain seq x y z
N MET A 1 -0.05 9.83 16.71
CA MET A 1 -0.12 8.92 15.54
C MET A 1 -1.02 7.75 15.92
N LYS A 2 -2.02 7.43 15.12
CA LYS A 2 -3.04 6.42 15.41
C LYS A 2 -2.56 4.98 15.19
N PHE A 3 -1.44 4.80 14.52
CA PHE A 3 -0.81 3.52 14.23
C PHE A 3 0.71 3.68 14.15
N ASP A 4 1.42 2.58 14.29
CA ASP A 4 2.86 2.53 14.12
C ASP A 4 3.22 2.62 12.62
N LYS A 5 4.03 3.60 12.22
CA LYS A 5 4.49 3.77 10.83
C LYS A 5 5.25 2.54 10.30
N GLU A 6 5.89 1.76 11.17
CA GLU A 6 6.58 0.52 10.81
C GLU A 6 5.64 -0.52 10.19
N LYS A 7 4.33 -0.44 10.49
CA LYS A 7 3.32 -1.27 9.81
C LYS A 7 3.14 -0.94 8.34
N MET A 8 3.63 0.21 7.87
CA MET A 8 3.52 0.60 6.46
C MET A 8 4.69 0.11 5.59
N ARG A 9 5.64 -0.64 6.14
CA ARG A 9 6.83 -1.12 5.40
C ARG A 9 6.46 -1.88 4.14
N LEU A 10 5.52 -2.83 4.22
CA LEU A 10 5.00 -3.56 3.08
C LEU A 10 3.48 -3.46 3.04
N TYR A 11 2.99 -2.57 2.22
CA TYR A 11 1.58 -2.25 2.07
C TYR A 11 1.02 -2.90 0.80
N ALA A 12 0.21 -3.92 0.93
CA ALA A 12 -0.45 -4.57 -0.20
C ALA A 12 -1.79 -3.92 -0.52
N ILE A 13 -2.07 -3.72 -1.81
CA ILE A 13 -3.35 -3.21 -2.31
C ILE A 13 -3.95 -4.26 -3.23
N THR A 14 -5.17 -4.71 -2.97
CA THR A 14 -5.83 -5.75 -3.75
C THR A 14 -6.23 -5.27 -5.14
N ASP A 15 -6.26 -6.19 -6.10
CA ASP A 15 -6.83 -5.97 -7.43
C ASP A 15 -7.38 -7.30 -7.97
N ARG A 16 -8.69 -7.32 -8.29
CA ARG A 16 -9.39 -8.51 -8.80
C ARG A 16 -8.83 -9.04 -10.11
N HIS A 17 -8.15 -8.20 -10.88
CA HIS A 17 -7.54 -8.60 -12.15
C HIS A 17 -6.58 -9.79 -11.98
N TRP A 18 -5.94 -9.92 -10.81
CA TRP A 18 -4.92 -10.93 -10.55
C TRP A 18 -5.41 -12.17 -9.79
N LEU A 19 -6.72 -12.32 -9.55
CA LEU A 19 -7.25 -13.45 -8.79
C LEU A 19 -7.10 -14.80 -9.50
N ASN A 20 -7.12 -14.84 -10.83
CA ASN A 20 -6.95 -16.04 -11.63
C ASN A 20 -7.88 -17.21 -11.19
N GLY A 21 -9.14 -16.89 -10.84
CA GLY A 21 -10.14 -17.85 -10.38
C GLY A 21 -10.07 -18.22 -8.89
N ARG A 22 -9.16 -17.61 -8.14
CA ARG A 22 -9.03 -17.78 -6.68
C ARG A 22 -9.90 -16.77 -5.95
N SER A 23 -10.24 -17.03 -4.70
CA SER A 23 -10.92 -16.04 -3.86
C SER A 23 -9.95 -14.94 -3.40
N LEU A 24 -10.52 -13.76 -3.14
CA LEU A 24 -9.74 -12.63 -2.60
C LEU A 24 -9.11 -12.98 -1.24
N LYS A 25 -9.83 -13.72 -0.39
CA LYS A 25 -9.36 -14.17 0.92
C LYS A 25 -8.13 -15.08 0.82
N GLU A 26 -8.11 -16.01 -0.16
CA GLU A 26 -6.95 -16.91 -0.37
C GLU A 26 -5.69 -16.14 -0.76
N VAL A 27 -5.79 -15.26 -1.76
CA VAL A 27 -4.62 -14.50 -2.23
C VAL A 27 -4.12 -13.50 -1.17
N VAL A 28 -5.02 -12.88 -0.42
CA VAL A 28 -4.65 -11.99 0.68
C VAL A 28 -4.00 -12.77 1.82
N LYS A 29 -4.51 -13.95 2.18
CA LYS A 29 -3.90 -14.79 3.20
C LYS A 29 -2.45 -15.14 2.85
N GLU A 30 -2.16 -15.52 1.61
CA GLU A 30 -0.79 -15.81 1.17
C GLU A 30 0.12 -14.58 1.27
N SER A 31 -0.39 -13.39 0.92
CA SER A 31 0.40 -12.15 1.05
C SER A 31 0.70 -11.80 2.52
N LEU A 32 -0.25 -12.06 3.42
CA LEU A 32 -0.05 -11.89 4.87
C LEU A 32 0.94 -12.92 5.43
N ASP A 33 0.84 -14.19 4.98
CA ASP A 33 1.82 -15.24 5.32
C ASP A 33 3.24 -14.88 4.86
N GLY A 34 3.37 -14.14 3.75
CA GLY A 34 4.63 -13.59 3.23
C GLY A 34 5.12 -12.32 3.95
N GLY A 35 4.33 -11.79 4.87
CA GLY A 35 4.75 -10.69 5.74
C GLY A 35 4.29 -9.30 5.31
N VAL A 36 3.20 -9.19 4.57
CA VAL A 36 2.47 -7.92 4.39
C VAL A 36 2.06 -7.37 5.74
N THR A 37 2.27 -6.08 5.95
CA THR A 37 2.10 -5.40 7.24
C THR A 37 0.99 -4.36 7.24
N PHE A 38 0.44 -4.04 6.07
CA PHE A 38 -0.67 -3.11 5.87
C PHE A 38 -1.47 -3.54 4.64
N LEU A 39 -2.80 -3.53 4.70
CA LEU A 39 -3.64 -4.00 3.60
C LEU A 39 -4.67 -2.95 3.19
N GLN A 40 -4.86 -2.76 1.88
CA GLN A 40 -5.96 -1.98 1.33
C GLN A 40 -6.84 -2.87 0.45
N LEU A 41 -8.12 -2.90 0.76
CA LEU A 41 -9.12 -3.48 -0.12
C LEU A 41 -9.53 -2.45 -1.16
N ARG A 42 -9.16 -2.74 -2.41
CA ARG A 42 -9.55 -1.98 -3.59
C ARG A 42 -10.33 -2.88 -4.54
N ASP A 43 -11.57 -2.50 -4.77
CA ASP A 43 -12.45 -3.12 -5.77
C ASP A 43 -13.27 -2.01 -6.45
N LYS A 44 -13.24 -1.97 -7.77
CA LYS A 44 -13.92 -0.96 -8.57
C LYS A 44 -15.17 -1.49 -9.30
N ASN A 45 -15.40 -2.79 -9.21
CA ASN A 45 -16.36 -3.47 -10.10
C ASN A 45 -17.46 -4.24 -9.37
N SER A 46 -17.32 -4.52 -8.07
CA SER A 46 -18.34 -5.22 -7.29
C SER A 46 -19.46 -4.30 -6.85
N ASP A 47 -20.65 -4.86 -6.70
CA ASP A 47 -21.75 -4.20 -6.01
C ASP A 47 -21.47 -4.09 -4.50
N ASP A 48 -22.19 -3.22 -3.82
CA ASP A 48 -21.97 -2.91 -2.40
C ASP A 48 -22.15 -4.13 -1.48
N GLU A 49 -23.03 -5.07 -1.82
CA GLU A 49 -23.28 -6.26 -1.01
C GLU A 49 -22.08 -7.23 -1.07
N THR A 50 -21.62 -7.54 -2.28
CA THR A 50 -20.43 -8.35 -2.51
C THR A 50 -19.20 -7.70 -1.86
N PHE A 51 -19.03 -6.39 -2.03
CA PHE A 51 -17.92 -5.65 -1.43
C PHE A 51 -17.92 -5.76 0.09
N LEU A 52 -19.09 -5.56 0.73
CA LEU A 52 -19.24 -5.65 2.19
C LEU A 52 -18.94 -7.04 2.72
N GLN A 53 -19.40 -8.09 2.03
CA GLN A 53 -19.12 -9.48 2.43
C GLN A 53 -17.62 -9.76 2.41
N GLU A 54 -16.94 -9.44 1.32
CA GLU A 54 -15.49 -9.65 1.20
C GLU A 54 -14.69 -8.79 2.17
N ALA A 55 -15.10 -7.53 2.35
CA ALA A 55 -14.48 -6.64 3.32
C ALA A 55 -14.58 -7.20 4.75
N ALA A 56 -15.72 -7.80 5.13
CA ALA A 56 -15.90 -8.45 6.43
C ALA A 56 -14.97 -9.67 6.58
N GLU A 57 -14.88 -10.53 5.55
CA GLU A 57 -13.98 -11.69 5.56
C GLU A 57 -12.50 -11.27 5.68
N LEU A 58 -12.09 -10.22 4.96
CA LEU A 58 -10.73 -9.69 5.06
C LEU A 58 -10.47 -8.99 6.39
N GLN A 59 -11.47 -8.36 7.00
CA GLN A 59 -11.31 -7.73 8.30
C GLN A 59 -11.02 -8.75 9.40
N GLU A 60 -11.70 -9.91 9.39
CA GLU A 60 -11.41 -11.01 10.31
C GLU A 60 -9.99 -11.52 10.11
N LEU A 61 -9.62 -11.80 8.86
CA LEU A 61 -8.28 -12.27 8.50
C LEU A 61 -7.20 -11.25 8.93
N CYS A 62 -7.36 -9.98 8.63
CA CYS A 62 -6.40 -8.93 9.01
C CYS A 62 -6.26 -8.80 10.53
N ARG A 63 -7.34 -9.01 11.29
CA ARG A 63 -7.33 -9.00 12.75
C ARG A 63 -6.44 -10.12 13.29
N ASP A 64 -6.54 -11.33 12.73
CA ASP A 64 -5.72 -12.48 13.15
C ASP A 64 -4.23 -12.21 12.94
N TYR A 65 -3.87 -11.53 11.85
CA TYR A 65 -2.50 -11.12 11.54
C TYR A 65 -2.08 -9.79 12.20
N LYS A 66 -3.00 -9.08 12.88
CA LYS A 66 -2.78 -7.74 13.47
C LYS A 66 -2.34 -6.69 12.43
N VAL A 67 -2.86 -6.82 11.21
CA VAL A 67 -2.63 -5.93 10.08
C VAL A 67 -3.84 -5.01 9.92
N PRO A 68 -3.66 -3.67 9.82
CA PRO A 68 -4.76 -2.75 9.56
C PRO A 68 -5.39 -2.99 8.17
N LEU A 69 -6.72 -2.92 8.11
CA LEU A 69 -7.49 -2.95 6.86
C LEU A 69 -7.98 -1.56 6.49
N ILE A 70 -7.57 -1.09 5.33
CA ILE A 70 -7.97 0.20 4.74
C ILE A 70 -8.93 -0.06 3.58
N ILE A 71 -10.01 0.72 3.50
CA ILE A 71 -10.94 0.68 2.38
C ILE A 71 -10.56 1.76 1.37
N ASN A 72 -10.47 1.40 0.09
CA ASN A 72 -10.19 2.37 -0.96
C ASN A 72 -11.46 3.15 -1.34
N ASP A 73 -11.38 4.49 -1.35
CA ASP A 73 -12.37 5.48 -1.81
C ASP A 73 -13.72 5.47 -1.06
N ASN A 74 -14.26 4.33 -0.65
CA ASN A 74 -15.62 4.21 -0.13
C ASN A 74 -15.71 4.44 1.39
N VAL A 75 -15.91 5.70 1.77
CA VAL A 75 -16.03 6.14 3.18
C VAL A 75 -17.25 5.50 3.88
N GLU A 76 -18.37 5.40 3.19
CA GLU A 76 -19.62 4.87 3.77
C GLU A 76 -19.49 3.39 4.14
N ILE A 77 -18.86 2.60 3.25
CA ILE A 77 -18.57 1.19 3.54
C ILE A 77 -17.59 1.05 4.70
N ALA A 78 -16.53 1.87 4.71
CA ALA A 78 -15.55 1.83 5.79
C ALA A 78 -16.17 2.12 7.16
N LEU A 79 -17.10 3.06 7.23
CA LEU A 79 -17.85 3.38 8.45
C LEU A 79 -18.80 2.23 8.82
N LYS A 80 -19.57 1.71 7.85
CA LYS A 80 -20.57 0.66 8.06
C LYS A 80 -19.95 -0.61 8.62
N MET A 81 -18.77 -1.00 8.13
CA MET A 81 -18.05 -2.19 8.61
C MET A 81 -17.09 -1.91 9.76
N ASN A 82 -16.97 -0.67 10.18
CA ASN A 82 -16.01 -0.22 11.19
C ASN A 82 -14.55 -0.61 10.85
N ALA A 83 -14.15 -0.40 9.58
CA ALA A 83 -12.77 -0.63 9.12
C ALA A 83 -11.77 0.24 9.90
N ASP A 84 -10.48 -0.10 9.83
CA ASP A 84 -9.43 0.68 10.48
C ASP A 84 -9.25 2.08 9.85
N GLY A 85 -9.57 2.21 8.55
CA GLY A 85 -9.48 3.50 7.87
C GLY A 85 -9.90 3.48 6.41
N VAL A 86 -9.64 4.60 5.73
CA VAL A 86 -9.91 4.84 4.31
C VAL A 86 -8.68 5.42 3.64
N HIS A 87 -8.50 5.12 2.36
CA HIS A 87 -7.56 5.82 1.48
C HIS A 87 -8.31 6.45 0.32
N VAL A 88 -8.11 7.76 0.09
CA VAL A 88 -8.75 8.52 -0.98
C VAL A 88 -7.72 9.14 -1.93
N GLY A 89 -8.10 9.26 -3.21
CA GLY A 89 -7.33 9.96 -4.23
C GLY A 89 -7.75 11.43 -4.36
N GLN A 90 -7.11 12.16 -5.31
CA GLN A 90 -7.38 13.59 -5.53
C GLN A 90 -8.74 13.87 -6.19
N SER A 91 -9.32 12.90 -6.88
CA SER A 91 -10.63 12.98 -7.55
C SER A 91 -11.79 12.50 -6.67
N ASP A 92 -11.49 11.95 -5.51
CA ASP A 92 -12.48 11.37 -4.60
C ASP A 92 -13.02 12.44 -3.64
N MET A 93 -13.65 12.01 -2.55
CA MET A 93 -14.10 12.94 -1.53
C MET A 93 -12.91 13.69 -0.92
N GLU A 94 -13.03 15.00 -0.76
CA GLU A 94 -12.00 15.87 -0.21
C GLU A 94 -11.58 15.44 1.21
N ALA A 95 -10.27 15.45 1.49
CA ALA A 95 -9.69 14.87 2.72
C ALA A 95 -10.29 15.43 4.02
N GLY A 96 -10.57 16.72 4.09
CA GLY A 96 -11.20 17.35 5.26
C GLY A 96 -12.62 16.86 5.51
N ALA A 97 -13.41 16.70 4.42
CA ALA A 97 -14.76 16.14 4.50
C ALA A 97 -14.73 14.65 4.89
N VAL A 98 -13.73 13.90 4.40
CA VAL A 98 -13.51 12.50 4.82
C VAL A 98 -13.15 12.44 6.30
N ARG A 99 -12.24 13.31 6.77
CA ARG A 99 -11.83 13.37 8.18
C ARG A 99 -13.01 13.70 9.10
N GLU A 100 -13.87 14.63 8.70
CA GLU A 100 -15.09 14.97 9.45
C GLU A 100 -16.02 13.77 9.61
N LYS A 101 -16.25 13.01 8.54
CA LYS A 101 -17.08 11.79 8.55
C LYS A 101 -16.45 10.64 9.35
N LEU A 102 -15.16 10.39 9.18
CA LEU A 102 -14.45 9.29 9.84
C LEU A 102 -14.26 9.53 11.34
N GLY A 103 -14.27 10.80 11.77
CA GLY A 103 -13.89 11.17 13.12
C GLY A 103 -12.37 11.05 13.37
N PRO A 104 -11.91 11.31 14.61
CA PRO A 104 -10.49 11.41 14.92
C PRO A 104 -9.74 10.06 15.01
N ASP A 105 -10.44 8.93 15.16
CA ASP A 105 -9.82 7.67 15.55
C ASP A 105 -9.48 6.75 14.36
N LYS A 106 -10.08 6.97 13.19
CA LYS A 106 -9.86 6.19 11.98
C LYS A 106 -8.66 6.70 11.19
N ILE A 107 -7.98 5.79 10.50
CA ILE A 107 -6.83 6.10 9.65
C ILE A 107 -7.33 6.73 8.34
N LEU A 108 -6.78 7.88 7.97
CA LEU A 108 -7.01 8.52 6.68
C LEU A 108 -5.71 8.55 5.86
N GLY A 109 -5.69 7.81 4.77
CA GLY A 109 -4.65 7.90 3.75
C GLY A 109 -5.09 8.80 2.60
N VAL A 110 -4.16 9.54 2.03
CA VAL A 110 -4.41 10.41 0.87
C VAL A 110 -3.32 10.24 -0.17
N SER A 111 -3.71 10.11 -1.44
CA SER A 111 -2.77 10.14 -2.56
C SER A 111 -2.29 11.56 -2.81
N ALA A 112 -0.98 11.77 -3.04
CA ALA A 112 -0.41 13.06 -3.42
C ALA A 112 0.67 12.88 -4.50
N ARG A 113 0.82 13.91 -5.36
CA ARG A 113 1.81 13.95 -6.44
C ARG A 113 2.66 15.21 -6.43
N THR A 114 2.29 16.21 -5.64
CA THR A 114 3.04 17.47 -5.48
C THR A 114 3.18 17.80 -4.02
N VAL A 115 4.15 18.67 -3.69
CA VAL A 115 4.36 19.17 -2.32
C VAL A 115 3.12 19.89 -1.80
N GLU A 116 2.46 20.68 -2.66
CA GLU A 116 1.25 21.42 -2.29
C GLU A 116 0.11 20.48 -1.92
N GLN A 117 -0.11 19.40 -2.71
CA GLN A 117 -1.11 18.38 -2.41
C GLN A 117 -0.79 17.67 -1.09
N ALA A 118 0.47 17.37 -0.84
CA ALA A 118 0.93 16.69 0.38
C ALA A 118 0.70 17.55 1.63
N LEU A 119 1.07 18.83 1.58
CA LEU A 119 0.86 19.78 2.67
C LEU A 119 -0.63 19.99 2.95
N LEU A 120 -1.44 20.15 1.90
CA LEU A 120 -2.89 20.31 2.02
C LEU A 120 -3.55 19.05 2.63
N ALA A 121 -3.14 17.86 2.20
CA ALA A 121 -3.65 16.62 2.76
C ALA A 121 -3.31 16.49 4.25
N GLN A 122 -2.08 16.83 4.65
CA GLN A 122 -1.66 16.84 6.05
C GLN A 122 -2.48 17.85 6.87
N GLU A 123 -2.65 19.08 6.37
CA GLU A 123 -3.46 20.13 7.02
C GLU A 123 -4.90 19.66 7.25
N ARG A 124 -5.46 18.93 6.29
CA ARG A 124 -6.82 18.40 6.32
C ARG A 124 -6.96 17.07 7.06
N GLY A 125 -5.92 16.64 7.78
CA GLY A 125 -5.98 15.55 8.73
C GLY A 125 -5.68 14.17 8.16
N ALA A 126 -4.96 14.08 7.03
CA ALA A 126 -4.39 12.81 6.59
C ALA A 126 -3.41 12.26 7.63
N ASP A 127 -3.44 10.96 7.87
CA ASP A 127 -2.51 10.26 8.76
C ASP A 127 -1.29 9.73 8.01
N TYR A 128 -1.39 9.51 6.69
CA TYR A 128 -0.28 9.13 5.81
C TYR A 128 -0.56 9.52 4.35
N LEU A 129 0.48 9.54 3.54
CA LEU A 129 0.39 9.79 2.11
C LEU A 129 0.83 8.58 1.30
N GLY A 130 0.12 8.33 0.18
CA GLY A 130 0.56 7.48 -0.92
C GLY A 130 1.07 8.34 -2.07
N VAL A 131 2.36 8.24 -2.41
CA VAL A 131 3.00 9.11 -3.41
C VAL A 131 3.51 8.30 -4.60
N GLY A 132 3.08 8.64 -5.79
CA GLY A 132 3.45 7.92 -7.03
C GLY A 132 2.65 8.38 -8.26
N ALA A 133 2.84 7.68 -9.42
CA ALA A 133 3.64 6.43 -9.58
C ALA A 133 5.14 6.75 -9.64
N VAL A 134 5.96 6.05 -8.83
CA VAL A 134 7.41 6.30 -8.77
C VAL A 134 8.21 5.55 -9.85
N PHE A 135 7.58 4.57 -10.48
CA PHE A 135 8.05 3.87 -11.68
C PHE A 135 6.88 3.69 -12.65
N ALA A 136 7.18 3.42 -13.91
CA ALA A 136 6.16 3.10 -14.92
C ALA A 136 5.29 1.92 -14.45
N THR A 137 3.97 2.04 -14.61
CA THR A 137 3.02 1.02 -14.13
C THR A 137 1.84 0.86 -15.07
N GLY A 138 1.38 -0.38 -15.26
CA GLY A 138 0.14 -0.70 -15.96
C GLY A 138 -1.12 -0.72 -15.08
N SER A 139 -0.98 -0.62 -13.74
CA SER A 139 -2.13 -0.73 -12.82
C SER A 139 -3.05 0.49 -12.80
N LYS A 140 -2.57 1.66 -13.28
CA LYS A 140 -3.38 2.86 -13.53
C LYS A 140 -2.95 3.45 -14.87
N ALA A 141 -3.87 3.47 -15.84
CA ALA A 141 -3.57 3.86 -17.23
C ALA A 141 -3.04 5.30 -17.38
N ASP A 142 -3.35 6.21 -16.45
CA ASP A 142 -3.04 7.64 -16.54
C ASP A 142 -1.93 8.10 -15.58
N ALA A 143 -1.19 7.16 -14.95
CA ALA A 143 -0.17 7.50 -13.98
C ALA A 143 1.17 7.81 -14.66
N ALA A 144 1.40 9.08 -15.03
CA ALA A 144 2.74 9.54 -15.39
C ALA A 144 3.72 9.28 -14.23
N GLU A 145 4.95 8.91 -14.56
CA GLU A 145 6.00 8.66 -13.57
C GLU A 145 6.34 9.95 -12.80
N LEU A 146 6.52 9.80 -11.48
CA LEU A 146 6.90 10.87 -10.58
C LEU A 146 8.41 10.82 -10.33
N PRO A 147 9.17 11.89 -10.57
CA PRO A 147 10.60 11.93 -10.27
C PRO A 147 10.89 11.64 -8.80
N HIS A 148 11.96 10.89 -8.51
CA HIS A 148 12.35 10.56 -7.14
C HIS A 148 12.73 11.80 -6.32
N GLU A 149 13.21 12.86 -6.96
CA GLU A 149 13.45 14.17 -6.33
C GLU A 149 12.16 14.80 -5.81
N THR A 150 11.05 14.64 -6.57
CA THR A 150 9.73 15.11 -6.12
C THR A 150 9.23 14.28 -4.95
N LEU A 151 9.42 12.94 -4.97
CA LEU A 151 9.11 12.08 -3.84
C LEU A 151 9.86 12.53 -2.58
N LYS A 152 11.17 12.78 -2.72
CA LYS A 152 12.02 13.26 -1.63
C LYS A 152 11.55 14.61 -1.10
N ALA A 153 11.27 15.57 -1.99
CA ALA A 153 10.77 16.88 -1.60
C ALA A 153 9.43 16.80 -0.83
N ILE A 154 8.52 15.88 -1.22
CA ILE A 154 7.29 15.61 -0.49
C ILE A 154 7.60 15.06 0.91
N CYS A 155 8.49 14.07 1.03
CA CYS A 155 8.88 13.49 2.32
C CYS A 155 9.50 14.53 3.27
N GLU A 156 10.29 15.47 2.73
CA GLU A 156 10.92 16.56 3.50
C GLU A 156 9.91 17.64 3.94
N ALA A 157 8.83 17.84 3.17
CA ALA A 157 7.84 18.89 3.43
C ALA A 157 6.80 18.51 4.49
N VAL A 158 6.52 17.21 4.69
CA VAL A 158 5.47 16.74 5.60
C VAL A 158 6.03 16.04 6.83
N SER A 159 5.26 16.02 7.91
CA SER A 159 5.61 15.31 9.15
C SER A 159 4.91 13.94 9.28
N ILE A 160 3.92 13.66 8.41
CA ILE A 160 3.20 12.40 8.39
C ILE A 160 3.93 11.36 7.52
N PRO A 161 3.77 10.05 7.78
CA PRO A 161 4.39 8.99 6.99
C PRO A 161 4.06 9.07 5.50
N VAL A 162 5.04 8.76 4.65
CA VAL A 162 4.88 8.67 3.20
C VAL A 162 5.25 7.27 2.74
N VAL A 163 4.38 6.62 1.97
CA VAL A 163 4.68 5.39 1.24
C VAL A 163 4.78 5.68 -0.25
N ALA A 164 5.77 5.09 -0.91
CA ALA A 164 5.87 5.15 -2.36
C ALA A 164 4.95 4.10 -3.00
N ILE A 165 4.36 4.44 -4.15
CA ILE A 165 3.49 3.53 -4.92
C ILE A 165 3.73 3.65 -6.41
N GLY A 166 3.48 2.57 -7.15
CA GLY A 166 3.47 2.50 -8.62
C GLY A 166 4.73 1.92 -9.20
N GLY A 167 4.62 0.77 -9.87
CA GLY A 167 5.68 0.09 -10.58
C GLY A 167 6.83 -0.47 -9.72
N ILE A 168 6.65 -0.53 -8.40
CA ILE A 168 7.68 -1.00 -7.47
C ILE A 168 7.75 -2.53 -7.52
N THR A 169 8.98 -3.06 -7.61
CA THR A 169 9.31 -4.49 -7.57
C THR A 169 10.51 -4.73 -6.64
N ALA A 170 10.81 -5.99 -6.33
CA ALA A 170 11.98 -6.33 -5.51
C ALA A 170 13.32 -5.87 -6.16
N GLU A 171 13.37 -5.81 -7.49
CA GLU A 171 14.58 -5.40 -8.24
C GLU A 171 14.81 -3.88 -8.21
N ASN A 172 13.73 -3.06 -8.17
CA ASN A 172 13.85 -1.60 -8.27
C ASN A 172 13.66 -0.84 -6.96
N ILE A 173 13.11 -1.48 -5.93
CA ILE A 173 12.82 -0.86 -4.62
C ILE A 173 14.04 -0.18 -3.98
N SER A 174 15.25 -0.72 -4.21
CA SER A 174 16.49 -0.16 -3.70
C SER A 174 16.81 1.25 -4.22
N GLN A 175 16.24 1.63 -5.38
CA GLN A 175 16.41 2.97 -5.97
C GLN A 175 15.68 4.05 -5.17
N LEU A 176 14.74 3.67 -4.28
CA LEU A 176 14.00 4.58 -3.41
C LEU A 176 14.73 4.88 -2.08
N LYS A 177 15.91 4.28 -1.84
CA LYS A 177 16.71 4.57 -0.65
C LYS A 177 17.07 6.05 -0.55
N GLY A 178 16.95 6.60 0.66
CA GLY A 178 17.28 8.00 0.93
C GLY A 178 16.22 9.03 0.49
N THR A 179 15.06 8.60 -0.01
CA THR A 179 13.94 9.49 -0.34
C THR A 179 13.12 9.92 0.88
N GLY A 180 13.26 9.21 2.02
CA GLY A 180 12.53 9.54 3.26
C GLY A 180 11.20 8.80 3.44
N ILE A 181 10.84 7.88 2.54
CA ILE A 181 9.64 7.06 2.68
C ILE A 181 9.72 6.11 3.88
N CYS A 182 8.58 5.75 4.46
CA CYS A 182 8.48 4.77 5.55
C CYS A 182 8.16 3.35 5.06
N GLY A 183 7.88 3.17 3.77
CA GLY A 183 7.56 1.89 3.16
C GLY A 183 7.05 2.01 1.74
N VAL A 184 6.57 0.91 1.17
CA VAL A 184 6.11 0.83 -0.20
C VAL A 184 4.71 0.21 -0.29
N ALA A 185 3.89 0.73 -1.20
CA ALA A 185 2.58 0.18 -1.52
C ALA A 185 2.63 -0.50 -2.90
N VAL A 186 2.20 -1.74 -2.98
CA VAL A 186 2.31 -2.58 -4.18
C VAL A 186 1.00 -3.30 -4.51
N ILE A 187 0.78 -3.57 -5.79
CA ILE A 187 -0.32 -4.38 -6.32
C ILE A 187 0.25 -5.61 -7.04
N SER A 188 0.67 -5.43 -8.28
CA SER A 188 1.11 -6.50 -9.18
C SER A 188 2.41 -7.19 -8.74
N ALA A 189 3.27 -6.48 -8.03
CA ALA A 189 4.51 -7.05 -7.50
C ALA A 189 4.25 -8.22 -6.52
N ILE A 190 3.06 -8.28 -5.93
CA ILE A 190 2.60 -9.39 -5.08
C ILE A 190 1.55 -10.23 -5.83
N TYR A 191 0.43 -9.62 -6.22
CA TYR A 191 -0.75 -10.38 -6.66
C TYR A 191 -0.69 -10.89 -8.10
N ALA A 192 0.18 -10.35 -8.96
CA ALA A 192 0.43 -10.86 -10.30
C ALA A 192 1.44 -12.03 -10.34
N GLN A 193 2.02 -12.41 -9.19
CA GLN A 193 3.03 -13.46 -9.12
C GLN A 193 2.42 -14.85 -8.95
N ASN A 194 3.10 -15.87 -9.46
CA ASN A 194 2.65 -17.26 -9.31
C ASN A 194 2.70 -17.75 -7.85
N ASN A 195 3.67 -17.25 -7.08
CA ASN A 195 3.82 -17.52 -5.64
C ASN A 195 3.71 -16.19 -4.89
N ILE A 196 2.50 -15.87 -4.44
CA ILE A 196 2.17 -14.62 -3.76
C ILE A 196 2.96 -14.47 -2.44
N LYS A 197 3.08 -15.56 -1.68
CA LYS A 197 3.80 -15.56 -0.41
C LYS A 197 5.29 -15.25 -0.63
N GLU A 198 5.95 -15.95 -1.55
CA GLU A 198 7.37 -15.74 -1.85
C GLU A 198 7.62 -14.31 -2.36
N ALA A 199 6.74 -13.79 -3.22
CA ALA A 199 6.86 -12.41 -3.71
C ALA A 199 6.75 -11.37 -2.58
N ALA A 200 5.88 -11.58 -1.60
CA ALA A 200 5.79 -10.72 -0.43
C ALA A 200 7.04 -10.84 0.46
N GLU A 201 7.58 -12.04 0.65
CA GLU A 201 8.83 -12.29 1.38
C GLU A 201 10.01 -11.58 0.71
N GLU A 202 10.15 -11.68 -0.63
CA GLU A 202 11.20 -11.00 -1.39
C GLU A 202 11.14 -9.48 -1.26
N LEU A 203 9.93 -8.88 -1.37
CA LEU A 203 9.74 -7.44 -1.19
C LEU A 203 10.06 -6.99 0.23
N LYS A 204 9.68 -7.78 1.23
CA LYS A 204 10.00 -7.50 2.64
C LYS A 204 11.50 -7.53 2.91
N GLU A 205 12.23 -8.48 2.32
CA GLU A 205 13.68 -8.58 2.47
C GLU A 205 14.42 -7.46 1.73
N ALA A 206 13.87 -7.00 0.60
CA ALA A 206 14.41 -5.90 -0.19
C ALA A 206 14.14 -4.50 0.39
N ASP A 207 13.52 -4.42 1.57
CA ASP A 207 13.11 -3.20 2.27
C ASP A 207 14.12 -2.05 2.11
N VAL A 208 13.62 -0.87 1.80
CA VAL A 208 14.38 0.38 1.63
C VAL A 208 15.18 0.81 2.86
N HIS A 209 14.88 0.25 4.03
CA HIS A 209 15.52 0.55 5.30
C HIS A 209 16.67 -0.43 5.64
N THR A 210 16.86 -1.49 4.87
CA THR A 210 17.91 -2.47 5.11
C THR A 210 19.09 -2.25 4.14
N ASP A 211 20.30 -2.24 4.66
CA ASP A 211 21.53 -2.26 3.85
C ASP A 211 21.92 -3.68 3.42
N LYS A 212 21.15 -4.68 3.82
CA LYS A 212 21.41 -6.10 3.48
C LYS A 212 20.90 -6.37 2.07
N VAL A 213 21.79 -6.80 1.19
CA VAL A 213 21.39 -7.44 -0.08
C VAL A 213 20.75 -8.77 0.28
N SER A 214 19.46 -8.94 -0.05
CA SER A 214 18.79 -10.22 0.17
C SER A 214 19.50 -11.34 -0.57
N PRO A 215 19.77 -12.49 0.05
CA PRO A 215 20.28 -13.66 -0.65
C PRO A 215 19.39 -14.13 -1.80
N LEU A 216 18.07 -13.83 -1.74
CA LEU A 216 17.10 -14.15 -2.77
C LEU A 216 17.25 -13.28 -4.03
N LEU A 217 17.82 -12.07 -3.90
CA LEU A 217 18.07 -11.15 -5.02
C LEU A 217 19.40 -11.42 -5.74
N LEU A 218 20.21 -12.37 -5.26
CA LEU A 218 21.42 -12.80 -5.97
C LEU A 218 20.98 -13.60 -7.23
N PRO A 219 21.65 -13.37 -8.39
CA PRO A 219 21.42 -14.17 -9.57
C PRO A 219 21.47 -15.67 -9.23
N LYS A 220 20.57 -16.48 -9.81
CA LYS A 220 20.47 -17.93 -9.52
C LYS A 220 21.80 -18.68 -9.62
N TYR A 221 22.75 -18.16 -10.38
CA TYR A 221 24.12 -18.71 -10.52
C TYR A 221 25.06 -18.41 -9.34
N ALA A 222 24.76 -17.37 -8.53
CA ALA A 222 25.58 -17.03 -7.35
C ALA A 222 25.17 -17.79 -6.07
N ARG A 223 24.03 -18.49 -6.10
CA ARG A 223 23.51 -19.23 -4.92
C ARG A 223 24.27 -20.52 -4.61
N HIS A 224 25.11 -21.01 -5.52
CA HIS A 224 25.86 -22.28 -5.35
C HIS A 224 27.24 -22.12 -4.75
N GLU A 225 27.77 -20.90 -4.54
CA GLU A 225 29.13 -20.69 -4.02
C GLU A 225 29.21 -20.41 -2.52
N GLN A 226 28.04 -20.38 -1.80
CA GLN A 226 28.01 -20.11 -0.36
C GLN A 226 27.50 -21.28 0.50
N ARG A 227 27.75 -22.53 0.04
CA ARG A 227 27.54 -23.73 0.86
C ARG A 227 28.85 -24.40 1.20
#